data_26dba671517eb072cc38968d146fe53b
#
_entry.id   26dba671517eb072cc38968d146fe53b
#
_cell.length_a   1.000
_cell.length_b   1.000
_cell.length_c   1.000
_cell.angle_alpha   90.00
_cell.angle_beta   90.00
_cell.angle_gamma   90.00
#
_symmetry.space_group_name_H-M   'P 1'
#
loop_
_entity.id
_entity.type
_entity.pdbx_description
1 polymer ?
#
loop_
_entity_poly.entity_id
_entity_poly.type
_entity_poly.pdbx_seq_one_letter_code
_entity_poly.pdbx_strand_id
1 'polypeptide(L)'
;MNRRLIPFLLLAGALLSSCGNSRDEDITTSTTQPSTPATPTTPSKPSDEQIGRRIYAQEWKTGVDYLSVIDIADLYNNPANVSAALKNSVSFATLTIDQKYYTLKADDLNYLTIEDITYDRQYISFYTKYKGIKSSTKSTLKFDAVDFYDRQFTTDNNYVPSKYMRGIYENLPMGIGDLFNYDNQRYQIDFVPDSKNKSDNNNSLSLSIEITDKKILDYSKNTFVIHKNVEGFKTLKNLTDDLALVHNFDFRDKVKTVIKTNPNKTDLTQNLRGFFDNNWYKLVSIYLVSDPSHELSIYGQSALYRYISGAAGHLDIYLAQPRFVLTSAVIDGRNLVAKVKLQDANDVVINKEYTIIVPNVK
;
A
#
# COMPACT_ATOMS: atom_id res chain seq x y z
N MET A 1 -12.94 -9.78 24.26
CA MET A 1 -14.36 -9.57 24.68
C MET A 1 -14.68 -8.11 24.51
N ASN A 2 -15.88 -7.82 24.02
CA ASN A 2 -16.49 -6.51 23.72
C ASN A 2 -16.13 -5.83 22.38
N ARG A 3 -16.80 -6.33 21.34
CA ARG A 3 -17.07 -5.58 20.11
C ARG A 3 -18.17 -4.56 20.38
N ARG A 4 -17.93 -3.29 20.08
CA ARG A 4 -18.99 -2.28 19.96
C ARG A 4 -19.25 -2.04 18.48
N LEU A 5 -20.40 -2.50 18.03
CA LEU A 5 -21.03 -2.18 16.75
C LEU A 5 -21.62 -0.76 16.86
N ILE A 6 -21.31 0.11 15.91
CA ILE A 6 -21.99 1.39 15.71
C ILE A 6 -23.03 1.18 14.60
N PRO A 7 -24.30 1.45 14.81
CA PRO A 7 -25.30 1.29 13.76
C PRO A 7 -25.34 2.53 12.84
N PHE A 8 -25.34 2.27 11.54
CA PHE A 8 -25.66 3.22 10.50
C PHE A 8 -27.15 3.59 10.57
N LEU A 9 -27.44 4.86 10.74
CA LEU A 9 -28.81 5.40 10.67
C LEU A 9 -29.12 5.78 9.21
N LEU A 10 -29.91 4.97 8.54
CA LEU A 10 -30.52 5.29 7.24
C LEU A 10 -31.76 6.18 7.51
N LEU A 11 -31.70 7.42 7.05
CA LEU A 11 -32.86 8.32 7.06
C LEU A 11 -33.62 8.16 5.72
N ALA A 12 -34.71 7.40 5.75
CA ALA A 12 -35.65 7.29 4.63
C ALA A 12 -36.67 8.42 4.74
N GLY A 13 -36.63 9.38 3.81
CA GLY A 13 -37.64 10.42 3.68
C GLY A 13 -38.93 9.88 3.06
N ALA A 14 -40.01 9.89 3.81
CA ALA A 14 -41.35 9.51 3.36
C ALA A 14 -41.98 10.63 2.53
N LEU A 15 -42.36 10.31 1.31
CA LEU A 15 -43.26 11.11 0.48
C LEU A 15 -44.71 10.89 0.94
N LEU A 16 -45.30 11.91 1.51
CA LEU A 16 -46.75 11.94 1.77
C LEU A 16 -47.47 12.47 0.54
N SER A 17 -48.13 11.60 -0.19
CA SER A 17 -49.15 11.96 -1.16
C SER A 17 -50.46 12.21 -0.44
N SER A 18 -50.97 13.44 -0.49
CA SER A 18 -52.31 13.77 -0.05
C SER A 18 -53.26 13.76 -1.23
N CYS A 19 -54.15 12.76 -1.27
CA CYS A 19 -55.38 12.81 -2.06
C CYS A 19 -56.46 13.46 -1.23
N GLY A 20 -57.06 14.50 -1.73
CA GLY A 20 -58.26 15.15 -1.17
C GLY A 20 -59.30 15.41 -2.25
N ASN A 21 -60.46 14.93 -2.02
CA ASN A 21 -61.64 14.72 -2.85
C ASN A 21 -62.33 16.02 -3.34
N SER A 22 -62.87 15.83 -4.55
CA SER A 22 -63.98 16.43 -5.28
C SER A 22 -65.00 17.29 -4.50
N ARG A 23 -65.38 18.41 -5.14
CA ARG A 23 -66.79 18.82 -5.32
C ARG A 23 -66.95 19.64 -6.59
N ASP A 24 -67.94 19.22 -7.36
CA ASP A 24 -68.49 19.90 -8.52
C ASP A 24 -68.96 21.34 -8.22
N GLU A 25 -68.78 22.26 -9.15
CA GLU A 25 -69.84 23.12 -9.67
C GLU A 25 -69.30 24.14 -10.69
N ASP A 26 -70.01 24.19 -11.76
CA ASP A 26 -70.23 25.25 -12.73
C ASP A 26 -69.22 25.63 -13.79
N ILE A 27 -69.67 25.30 -14.94
CA ILE A 27 -69.19 25.67 -16.29
C ILE A 27 -69.34 27.17 -16.52
N THR A 28 -68.23 27.86 -16.66
CA THR A 28 -68.18 29.08 -17.51
C THR A 28 -67.01 28.92 -18.49
N THR A 29 -67.35 28.81 -19.74
CA THR A 29 -66.46 28.80 -20.88
C THR A 29 -65.69 30.11 -20.98
N SER A 30 -64.45 30.12 -20.56
CA SER A 30 -63.49 31.15 -20.88
C SER A 30 -62.41 30.49 -21.75
N THR A 31 -62.36 30.88 -22.99
CA THR A 31 -61.31 30.54 -23.97
C THR A 31 -60.00 31.10 -23.50
N THR A 32 -59.22 30.31 -22.78
CA THR A 32 -57.82 30.58 -22.48
C THR A 32 -56.97 30.03 -23.59
N GLN A 33 -56.36 30.92 -24.34
CA GLN A 33 -55.30 30.68 -25.30
C GLN A 33 -54.20 29.79 -24.64
N PRO A 34 -53.67 28.75 -25.30
CA PRO A 34 -52.61 27.93 -24.73
C PRO A 34 -51.39 28.80 -24.46
N SER A 35 -51.03 28.93 -23.21
CA SER A 35 -49.77 29.56 -22.82
C SER A 35 -48.62 28.74 -23.39
N THR A 36 -47.86 29.35 -24.27
CA THR A 36 -46.58 28.81 -24.76
C THR A 36 -45.73 28.33 -23.58
N PRO A 37 -45.19 27.10 -23.64
CA PRO A 37 -44.30 26.63 -22.56
C PRO A 37 -43.15 27.62 -22.38
N ALA A 38 -43.01 28.14 -21.19
CA ALA A 38 -41.92 29.05 -20.87
C ALA A 38 -40.57 28.36 -21.21
N THR A 39 -39.89 28.92 -22.18
CA THR A 39 -38.52 28.50 -22.51
C THR A 39 -37.70 28.52 -21.21
N PRO A 40 -36.93 27.45 -20.92
CA PRO A 40 -36.10 27.43 -19.70
C PRO A 40 -35.16 28.64 -19.78
N THR A 41 -35.42 29.64 -18.95
CA THR A 41 -34.53 30.80 -18.84
C THR A 41 -33.21 30.35 -18.30
N THR A 42 -32.17 30.42 -19.11
CA THR A 42 -30.78 30.27 -18.65
C THR A 42 -30.59 31.23 -17.46
N PRO A 43 -30.06 30.76 -16.32
CA PRO A 43 -29.86 31.60 -15.15
C PRO A 43 -29.09 32.86 -15.54
N SER A 44 -29.65 34.04 -15.31
CA SER A 44 -28.95 35.29 -15.59
C SER A 44 -27.68 35.38 -14.77
N LYS A 45 -26.58 35.87 -15.37
CA LYS A 45 -25.32 36.07 -14.65
C LYS A 45 -25.57 36.98 -13.46
N PRO A 46 -25.12 36.61 -12.22
CA PRO A 46 -25.22 37.44 -11.04
C PRO A 46 -24.43 38.74 -11.22
N SER A 47 -24.78 39.78 -10.45
CA SER A 47 -24.01 41.03 -10.47
C SER A 47 -22.56 40.79 -9.96
N ASP A 48 -21.64 41.68 -10.35
CA ASP A 48 -20.23 41.56 -9.93
C ASP A 48 -20.10 41.65 -8.39
N GLU A 49 -20.95 42.39 -7.73
CA GLU A 49 -20.98 42.46 -6.24
C GLU A 49 -21.46 41.13 -5.62
N GLN A 50 -22.47 40.52 -6.20
CA GLN A 50 -22.95 39.20 -5.77
C GLN A 50 -21.88 38.11 -5.96
N ILE A 51 -21.24 38.10 -7.13
CA ILE A 51 -20.13 37.21 -7.39
C ILE A 51 -19.02 37.46 -6.36
N GLY A 52 -18.53 38.68 -6.25
CA GLY A 52 -17.40 39.02 -5.40
C GLY A 52 -17.61 38.63 -3.92
N ARG A 53 -18.77 38.94 -3.33
CA ARG A 53 -19.05 38.63 -1.93
C ARG A 53 -19.31 37.15 -1.63
N ARG A 54 -19.84 36.39 -2.56
CA ARG A 54 -20.34 35.02 -2.36
C ARG A 54 -19.57 33.94 -3.12
N ILE A 55 -18.51 34.32 -3.83
CA ILE A 55 -17.69 33.38 -4.54
C ILE A 55 -16.94 32.47 -3.57
N TYR A 56 -16.88 31.20 -3.91
CA TYR A 56 -16.13 30.19 -3.16
C TYR A 56 -15.50 29.18 -4.12
N ALA A 57 -14.44 28.51 -3.68
CA ALA A 57 -13.88 27.35 -4.33
C ALA A 57 -14.79 26.15 -4.07
N GLN A 58 -15.21 25.49 -5.14
CA GLN A 58 -16.12 24.35 -5.09
C GLN A 58 -15.32 23.04 -4.92
N GLU A 59 -14.42 22.79 -5.87
CA GLU A 59 -13.64 21.57 -5.92
C GLU A 59 -12.44 21.74 -6.86
N TRP A 60 -11.52 20.79 -6.84
CA TRP A 60 -10.49 20.69 -7.86
C TRP A 60 -11.13 20.32 -9.21
N LYS A 61 -10.69 20.95 -10.28
CA LYS A 61 -11.21 20.65 -11.64
C LYS A 61 -10.97 19.19 -11.99
N THR A 62 -11.95 18.57 -12.60
CA THR A 62 -11.83 17.19 -13.10
C THR A 62 -10.62 17.04 -14.02
N GLY A 63 -9.81 15.99 -13.79
CA GLY A 63 -8.62 15.70 -14.59
C GLY A 63 -7.38 16.52 -14.20
N VAL A 64 -7.46 17.43 -13.24
CA VAL A 64 -6.28 18.12 -12.69
C VAL A 64 -5.66 17.31 -11.59
N ASP A 65 -4.39 16.99 -11.75
CA ASP A 65 -3.57 16.42 -10.68
C ASP A 65 -3.01 17.54 -9.78
N TYR A 66 -3.81 17.93 -8.79
CA TYR A 66 -3.48 19.04 -7.90
C TYR A 66 -2.22 18.80 -7.05
N LEU A 67 -1.86 17.53 -6.79
CA LEU A 67 -0.64 17.17 -6.06
C LEU A 67 0.64 17.39 -6.89
N SER A 68 0.51 17.53 -8.21
CA SER A 68 1.65 17.85 -9.08
C SER A 68 1.78 19.34 -9.39
N VAL A 69 0.72 20.12 -9.28
CA VAL A 69 0.71 21.56 -9.64
C VAL A 69 0.98 22.49 -8.46
N ILE A 70 0.89 21.98 -7.22
CA ILE A 70 1.17 22.73 -6.00
C ILE A 70 2.33 22.08 -5.25
N ASP A 71 3.39 22.84 -5.01
CA ASP A 71 4.48 22.42 -4.13
C ASP A 71 4.14 22.81 -2.69
N ILE A 72 4.21 21.84 -1.78
CA ILE A 72 3.92 22.06 -0.35
C ILE A 72 4.90 23.07 0.28
N ALA A 73 6.14 23.11 -0.20
CA ALA A 73 7.11 24.08 0.28
C ALA A 73 6.70 25.53 -0.04
N ASP A 74 6.06 25.77 -1.19
CA ASP A 74 5.53 27.10 -1.53
C ASP A 74 4.39 27.51 -0.60
N LEU A 75 3.54 26.55 -0.16
CA LEU A 75 2.48 26.81 0.80
C LEU A 75 3.00 27.32 2.16
N TYR A 76 4.20 26.87 2.56
CA TYR A 76 4.83 27.31 3.81
C TYR A 76 5.70 28.53 3.65
N ASN A 77 6.51 28.59 2.60
CA ASN A 77 7.52 29.64 2.44
C ASN A 77 6.96 30.91 1.80
N ASN A 78 6.14 30.76 0.77
CA ASN A 78 5.51 31.87 0.04
C ASN A 78 4.16 31.46 -0.55
N PRO A 79 3.09 31.43 0.27
CA PRO A 79 1.78 31.00 -0.19
C PRO A 79 1.23 31.76 -1.42
N ALA A 80 1.73 32.97 -1.66
CA ALA A 80 1.32 33.73 -2.85
C ALA A 80 1.73 33.05 -4.16
N ASN A 81 2.81 32.26 -4.17
CA ASN A 81 3.27 31.53 -5.36
C ASN A 81 2.23 30.53 -5.87
N VAL A 82 1.40 29.97 -4.99
CA VAL A 82 0.38 28.98 -5.40
C VAL A 82 -0.92 29.61 -5.91
N SER A 83 -1.09 30.93 -5.82
CA SER A 83 -2.35 31.59 -6.21
C SER A 83 -2.72 31.39 -7.67
N ALA A 84 -1.75 31.40 -8.57
CA ALA A 84 -1.97 31.12 -10.00
C ALA A 84 -2.37 29.65 -10.24
N ALA A 85 -1.70 28.71 -9.56
CA ALA A 85 -2.02 27.28 -9.64
C ALA A 85 -3.44 27.01 -9.12
N LEU A 86 -3.81 27.57 -7.97
CA LEU A 86 -5.17 27.46 -7.41
C LEU A 86 -6.21 28.01 -8.37
N LYS A 87 -6.00 29.24 -8.90
CA LYS A 87 -6.91 29.86 -9.85
C LYS A 87 -7.17 29.00 -11.09
N ASN A 88 -6.13 28.35 -11.61
CA ASN A 88 -6.21 27.54 -12.82
C ASN A 88 -6.79 26.15 -12.58
N SER A 89 -6.58 25.60 -11.37
CA SER A 89 -6.88 24.19 -11.04
C SER A 89 -8.18 23.99 -10.30
N VAL A 90 -8.83 25.07 -9.85
CA VAL A 90 -10.04 25.01 -9.03
C VAL A 90 -11.25 25.50 -9.79
N SER A 91 -12.39 24.86 -9.56
CA SER A 91 -13.70 25.31 -9.99
C SER A 91 -14.25 26.29 -8.96
N PHE A 92 -14.67 27.48 -9.44
CA PHE A 92 -15.25 28.51 -8.57
C PHE A 92 -16.72 28.69 -8.90
N ALA A 93 -17.53 28.84 -7.88
CA ALA A 93 -18.95 29.10 -8.01
C ALA A 93 -19.41 30.21 -7.06
N THR A 94 -20.56 30.76 -7.33
CA THR A 94 -21.28 31.64 -6.43
C THR A 94 -22.73 31.20 -6.31
N LEU A 95 -23.35 31.45 -5.17
CA LEU A 95 -24.78 31.30 -4.98
C LEU A 95 -25.49 32.59 -5.41
N THR A 96 -26.43 32.45 -6.34
CA THR A 96 -27.34 33.54 -6.71
C THR A 96 -28.31 33.85 -5.57
N ILE A 97 -29.07 34.95 -5.68
CA ILE A 97 -30.12 35.27 -4.72
C ILE A 97 -31.17 34.17 -4.63
N ASP A 98 -31.49 33.54 -5.78
CA ASP A 98 -32.45 32.42 -5.87
C ASP A 98 -31.86 31.07 -5.45
N GLN A 99 -30.72 31.05 -4.75
CA GLN A 99 -29.99 29.87 -4.28
C GLN A 99 -29.57 28.92 -5.42
N LYS A 100 -29.47 29.38 -6.66
CA LYS A 100 -28.94 28.64 -7.78
C LYS A 100 -27.42 28.81 -7.86
N TYR A 101 -26.74 27.76 -8.29
CA TYR A 101 -25.29 27.81 -8.49
C TYR A 101 -24.98 28.47 -9.84
N TYR A 102 -24.05 29.41 -9.81
CA TYR A 102 -23.44 29.96 -11.00
C TYR A 102 -21.94 29.64 -10.96
N THR A 103 -21.50 28.73 -11.84
CA THR A 103 -20.07 28.39 -11.99
C THR A 103 -19.38 29.45 -12.83
N LEU A 104 -18.26 29.99 -12.35
CA LEU A 104 -17.49 31.00 -13.08
C LEU A 104 -16.92 30.41 -14.37
N LYS A 105 -17.07 31.17 -15.45
CA LYS A 105 -16.51 30.82 -16.77
C LYS A 105 -15.06 31.31 -16.87
N ALA A 106 -14.37 30.86 -17.90
CA ALA A 106 -12.97 31.25 -18.15
C ALA A 106 -12.77 32.79 -18.16
N ASP A 107 -13.70 33.53 -18.80
CA ASP A 107 -13.63 34.98 -18.83
C ASP A 107 -13.79 35.63 -17.47
N ASP A 108 -14.58 35.04 -16.57
CA ASP A 108 -14.75 35.53 -15.20
C ASP A 108 -13.46 35.35 -14.40
N LEU A 109 -12.72 34.26 -14.65
CA LEU A 109 -11.45 33.99 -13.97
C LEU A 109 -10.38 35.06 -14.22
N ASN A 110 -10.46 35.81 -15.34
CA ASN A 110 -9.54 36.91 -15.61
C ASN A 110 -9.59 38.00 -14.54
N TYR A 111 -10.73 38.16 -13.90
CA TYR A 111 -10.96 39.16 -12.85
C TYR A 111 -10.84 38.60 -11.43
N LEU A 112 -10.47 37.33 -11.31
CA LEU A 112 -10.32 36.65 -10.02
C LEU A 112 -8.89 36.72 -9.53
N THR A 113 -8.70 37.11 -8.27
CA THR A 113 -7.46 36.96 -7.50
C THR A 113 -7.71 36.15 -6.26
N ILE A 114 -6.64 35.52 -5.73
CA ILE A 114 -6.65 34.70 -4.53
C ILE A 114 -5.71 35.36 -3.52
N GLU A 115 -6.20 35.54 -2.29
CA GLU A 115 -5.50 36.26 -1.22
C GLU A 115 -5.56 35.48 0.11
N ASP A 116 -4.64 35.83 1.02
CA ASP A 116 -4.59 35.32 2.41
C ASP A 116 -4.60 33.77 2.47
N ILE A 117 -3.78 33.15 1.62
CA ILE A 117 -3.65 31.69 1.55
C ILE A 117 -3.00 31.20 2.84
N THR A 118 -3.62 30.20 3.47
CA THR A 118 -3.12 29.50 4.64
C THR A 118 -3.20 27.99 4.43
N TYR A 119 -2.31 27.24 5.08
CA TYR A 119 -2.24 25.78 4.98
C TYR A 119 -2.04 25.15 6.36
N ASP A 120 -2.81 24.10 6.67
CA ASP A 120 -2.79 23.42 7.98
C ASP A 120 -2.37 21.93 7.91
N ARG A 121 -1.71 21.51 6.83
CA ARG A 121 -1.31 20.14 6.47
C ARG A 121 -2.40 19.29 5.81
N GLN A 122 -3.67 19.68 5.90
CA GLN A 122 -4.78 18.95 5.29
C GLN A 122 -5.61 19.81 4.33
N TYR A 123 -5.63 21.12 4.59
CA TYR A 123 -6.48 22.04 3.84
C TYR A 123 -5.75 23.33 3.47
N ILE A 124 -5.96 23.75 2.23
CA ILE A 124 -5.61 25.09 1.78
C ILE A 124 -6.85 25.96 1.97
N SER A 125 -6.71 27.06 2.69
CA SER A 125 -7.78 28.04 2.90
C SER A 125 -7.36 29.40 2.38
N PHE A 126 -8.26 30.10 1.68
CA PHE A 126 -7.96 31.40 1.08
C PHE A 126 -9.21 32.25 0.87
N TYR A 127 -9.03 33.54 0.70
CA TYR A 127 -10.06 34.43 0.20
C TYR A 127 -9.94 34.60 -1.31
N THR A 128 -11.07 34.78 -1.96
CA THR A 128 -11.14 35.19 -3.37
C THR A 128 -11.51 36.67 -3.46
N LYS A 129 -11.03 37.33 -4.53
CA LYS A 129 -11.41 38.71 -4.83
C LYS A 129 -11.74 38.79 -6.31
N TYR A 130 -12.98 39.17 -6.60
CA TYR A 130 -13.49 39.32 -7.96
C TYR A 130 -13.76 40.78 -8.28
N LYS A 131 -13.11 41.32 -9.32
CA LYS A 131 -13.19 42.75 -9.68
C LYS A 131 -12.97 43.68 -8.50
N GLY A 132 -12.03 43.36 -7.61
CA GLY A 132 -11.74 44.15 -6.44
C GLY A 132 -12.60 43.86 -5.22
N ILE A 133 -13.66 43.08 -5.31
CA ILE A 133 -14.59 42.77 -4.21
C ILE A 133 -14.16 41.45 -3.56
N LYS A 134 -13.78 41.49 -2.29
CA LYS A 134 -13.34 40.33 -1.49
C LYS A 134 -14.52 39.48 -1.02
N SER A 135 -14.37 38.16 -1.08
CA SER A 135 -15.36 37.21 -0.55
C SER A 135 -15.57 37.38 0.95
N SER A 136 -16.81 37.18 1.38
CA SER A 136 -17.17 37.29 2.79
C SER A 136 -16.63 36.14 3.65
N THR A 137 -16.36 35.00 3.03
CA THR A 137 -15.88 33.77 3.68
C THR A 137 -14.65 33.24 3.00
N LYS A 138 -13.80 32.53 3.74
CA LYS A 138 -12.70 31.74 3.18
C LYS A 138 -13.24 30.52 2.46
N SER A 139 -12.66 30.23 1.31
CA SER A 139 -12.76 28.92 0.66
C SER A 139 -11.76 27.96 1.28
N THR A 140 -12.13 26.70 1.35
CA THR A 140 -11.25 25.62 1.88
C THR A 140 -11.27 24.43 0.93
N LEU A 141 -10.10 23.94 0.56
CA LEU A 141 -9.91 22.77 -0.31
C LEU A 141 -9.01 21.75 0.37
N LYS A 142 -9.37 20.48 0.26
CA LYS A 142 -8.52 19.42 0.76
C LYS A 142 -7.23 19.37 -0.05
N PHE A 143 -6.08 19.40 0.64
CA PHE A 143 -4.75 19.18 0.11
C PHE A 143 -3.92 18.53 1.21
N ASP A 144 -3.92 17.20 1.25
CA ASP A 144 -3.31 16.44 2.33
C ASP A 144 -1.80 16.31 2.14
N ALA A 145 -1.02 16.69 3.14
CA ALA A 145 0.43 16.56 3.13
C ALA A 145 0.86 15.10 3.00
N VAL A 146 0.12 14.18 3.63
CA VAL A 146 0.43 12.75 3.56
C VAL A 146 0.28 12.25 2.13
N ASP A 147 -0.81 12.59 1.44
CA ASP A 147 -1.04 12.22 0.04
C ASP A 147 0.05 12.80 -0.87
N PHE A 148 0.48 14.06 -0.61
CA PHE A 148 1.55 14.69 -1.38
C PHE A 148 2.87 13.95 -1.21
N TYR A 149 3.32 13.71 0.03
CA TYR A 149 4.59 13.04 0.28
C TYR A 149 4.55 11.56 -0.08
N ASP A 150 3.43 10.88 0.10
CA ASP A 150 3.31 9.47 -0.31
C ASP A 150 3.67 9.25 -1.78
N ARG A 151 3.30 10.18 -2.65
CA ARG A 151 3.64 10.14 -4.08
C ARG A 151 5.11 10.43 -4.41
N GLN A 152 5.81 11.15 -3.54
CA GLN A 152 7.23 11.48 -3.76
C GLN A 152 8.15 10.29 -3.47
N PHE A 153 7.65 9.27 -2.79
CA PHE A 153 8.41 8.09 -2.39
C PHE A 153 7.81 6.84 -3.01
N THR A 154 8.39 6.39 -4.10
CA THR A 154 7.98 5.14 -4.76
C THR A 154 8.94 4.02 -4.39
N THR A 155 8.44 2.77 -4.30
CA THR A 155 9.30 1.61 -4.05
C THR A 155 10.37 1.49 -5.13
N ASP A 156 11.63 1.23 -4.74
CA ASP A 156 12.69 0.96 -5.70
C ASP A 156 12.55 -0.46 -6.26
N ASN A 157 12.08 -0.53 -7.50
CA ASN A 157 11.84 -1.78 -8.21
C ASN A 157 13.13 -2.51 -8.66
N ASN A 158 14.30 -1.93 -8.48
CA ASN A 158 15.58 -2.60 -8.72
C ASN A 158 16.17 -3.14 -7.42
N TYR A 159 16.13 -2.34 -6.36
CA TYR A 159 16.70 -2.73 -5.08
C TYR A 159 15.86 -3.76 -4.35
N VAL A 160 14.55 -3.51 -4.16
CA VAL A 160 13.66 -4.38 -3.38
C VAL A 160 13.63 -5.83 -3.89
N PRO A 161 13.49 -6.12 -5.21
CA PRO A 161 13.52 -7.49 -5.70
C PRO A 161 14.89 -8.18 -5.58
N SER A 162 15.95 -7.44 -5.31
CA SER A 162 17.28 -7.99 -5.06
C SER A 162 17.49 -8.44 -3.61
N LYS A 163 16.60 -8.07 -2.70
CA LYS A 163 16.73 -8.24 -1.26
C LYS A 163 15.68 -9.17 -0.66
N TYR A 164 16.06 -9.94 0.35
CA TYR A 164 15.10 -10.68 1.16
C TYR A 164 14.50 -9.77 2.22
N MET A 165 13.17 -9.79 2.37
CA MET A 165 12.42 -8.94 3.31
C MET A 165 12.99 -9.01 4.72
N ARG A 166 13.30 -10.20 5.22
CA ARG A 166 13.85 -10.36 6.57
C ARG A 166 15.19 -9.64 6.75
N GLY A 167 16.06 -9.68 5.75
CA GLY A 167 17.34 -8.97 5.80
C GLY A 167 17.16 -7.47 6.01
N ILE A 168 16.20 -6.88 5.29
CA ILE A 168 15.85 -5.48 5.48
C ILE A 168 15.21 -5.26 6.85
N TYR A 169 14.21 -6.06 7.22
CA TYR A 169 13.51 -5.93 8.50
C TYR A 169 14.44 -5.93 9.71
N GLU A 170 15.40 -6.85 9.75
CA GLU A 170 16.34 -6.99 10.89
C GLU A 170 17.37 -5.83 10.94
N ASN A 171 17.73 -5.25 9.80
CA ASN A 171 18.74 -4.20 9.70
C ASN A 171 18.18 -2.78 9.76
N LEU A 172 16.85 -2.57 9.71
CA LEU A 172 16.30 -1.22 9.88
C LEU A 172 16.75 -0.63 11.23
N PRO A 173 17.18 0.64 11.26
CA PRO A 173 16.97 1.69 10.24
C PRO A 173 17.98 1.75 9.08
N MET A 174 19.05 0.95 9.10
CA MET A 174 20.03 0.99 8.01
C MET A 174 19.39 0.60 6.67
N GLY A 175 19.75 1.34 5.62
CA GLY A 175 19.27 1.07 4.27
C GLY A 175 17.83 1.47 3.99
N ILE A 176 17.17 2.22 4.87
CA ILE A 176 15.79 2.66 4.63
C ILE A 176 15.67 3.50 3.36
N GLY A 177 16.67 4.32 3.07
CA GLY A 177 16.72 5.14 1.86
C GLY A 177 16.76 4.32 0.57
N ASP A 178 17.36 3.14 0.62
CA ASP A 178 17.50 2.27 -0.56
C ASP A 178 16.18 1.60 -0.97
N LEU A 179 15.19 1.59 -0.07
CA LEU A 179 13.87 1.02 -0.37
C LEU A 179 13.03 1.87 -1.32
N PHE A 180 13.39 3.16 -1.46
CA PHE A 180 12.56 4.13 -2.16
C PHE A 180 13.32 4.92 -3.21
N ASN A 181 12.65 5.19 -4.32
CA ASN A 181 13.06 6.22 -5.26
C ASN A 181 12.46 7.56 -4.82
N TYR A 182 13.31 8.55 -4.56
CA TYR A 182 12.91 9.90 -4.15
C TYR A 182 14.04 10.91 -4.42
N ASP A 183 13.72 12.20 -4.37
CA ASP A 183 14.71 13.27 -4.47
C ASP A 183 15.47 13.42 -3.14
N ASN A 184 16.63 12.78 -3.01
CA ASN A 184 17.46 12.81 -1.81
C ASN A 184 18.17 14.17 -1.57
N GLN A 185 18.20 15.05 -2.56
CA GLN A 185 18.70 16.42 -2.37
C GLN A 185 17.67 17.26 -1.64
N ARG A 186 16.39 17.06 -1.94
CA ARG A 186 15.26 17.73 -1.29
C ARG A 186 14.87 17.09 0.03
N TYR A 187 14.76 15.77 0.07
CA TYR A 187 14.25 15.04 1.22
C TYR A 187 15.34 14.33 2.00
N GLN A 188 15.23 14.36 3.31
CA GLN A 188 15.88 13.41 4.20
C GLN A 188 14.79 12.49 4.74
N ILE A 189 15.11 11.20 4.91
CA ILE A 189 14.19 10.24 5.51
C ILE A 189 14.84 9.54 6.69
N ASP A 190 14.02 9.29 7.70
CA ASP A 190 14.38 8.54 8.88
C ASP A 190 13.32 7.48 9.18
N PHE A 191 13.74 6.38 9.79
CA PHE A 191 12.83 5.32 10.21
C PHE A 191 12.12 5.71 11.50
N VAL A 192 10.79 5.59 11.54
CA VAL A 192 10.02 5.77 12.78
C VAL A 192 10.17 4.52 13.63
N PRO A 193 10.77 4.60 14.84
CA PRO A 193 10.95 3.46 15.72
C PRO A 193 9.63 2.71 15.97
N ASP A 194 9.71 1.39 16.08
CA ASP A 194 8.59 0.48 16.39
C ASP A 194 7.43 0.48 15.37
N SER A 195 7.60 1.14 14.23
CA SER A 195 6.57 1.21 13.18
C SER A 195 6.63 0.05 12.18
N LYS A 196 7.70 -0.77 12.20
CA LYS A 196 7.88 -1.86 11.24
C LYS A 196 7.03 -3.08 11.58
N ASN A 197 6.36 -3.60 10.56
CA ASN A 197 5.64 -4.85 10.62
C ASN A 197 5.87 -5.65 9.34
N LYS A 198 6.02 -6.96 9.45
CA LYS A 198 6.20 -7.86 8.31
C LYS A 198 4.99 -8.74 8.09
N SER A 199 4.63 -8.96 6.83
CA SER A 199 3.64 -9.95 6.44
C SER A 199 4.33 -11.06 5.63
N ASP A 200 4.51 -12.20 6.27
CA ASP A 200 5.20 -13.34 5.66
C ASP A 200 4.40 -13.94 4.51
N ASN A 201 3.07 -13.93 4.60
CA ASN A 201 2.19 -14.45 3.55
C ASN A 201 2.26 -13.64 2.25
N ASN A 202 2.44 -12.34 2.35
CA ASN A 202 2.47 -11.42 1.21
C ASN A 202 3.89 -11.02 0.82
N ASN A 203 4.91 -11.46 1.58
CA ASN A 203 6.30 -11.03 1.39
C ASN A 203 6.41 -9.50 1.35
N SER A 204 5.76 -8.84 2.30
CA SER A 204 5.66 -7.38 2.38
C SER A 204 6.11 -6.84 3.73
N LEU A 205 6.64 -5.64 3.71
CA LEU A 205 7.12 -4.89 4.86
C LEU A 205 6.36 -3.57 4.97
N SER A 206 5.57 -3.43 6.04
CA SER A 206 4.90 -2.19 6.38
C SER A 206 5.76 -1.41 7.38
N LEU A 207 5.94 -0.12 7.12
CA LEU A 207 6.74 0.75 8.00
C LEU A 207 6.29 2.21 7.87
N SER A 208 6.62 3.02 8.86
CA SER A 208 6.48 4.48 8.76
C SER A 208 7.85 5.11 8.57
N ILE A 209 7.91 6.11 7.71
CA ILE A 209 9.09 6.96 7.53
C ILE A 209 8.76 8.39 7.91
N GLU A 210 9.69 9.02 8.60
CA GLU A 210 9.70 10.45 8.85
C GLU A 210 10.46 11.13 7.72
N ILE A 211 9.85 12.14 7.12
CA ILE A 211 10.38 12.89 6.00
C ILE A 211 10.67 14.30 6.46
N THR A 212 11.91 14.78 6.25
CA THR A 212 12.24 16.18 6.40
C THR A 212 12.37 16.80 5.00
N ASP A 213 11.47 17.73 4.66
CA ASP A 213 11.54 18.51 3.41
C ASP A 213 12.44 19.73 3.61
N LYS A 214 13.67 19.67 3.06
CA LYS A 214 14.69 20.71 3.18
C LYS A 214 14.32 22.01 2.45
N LYS A 215 13.32 21.99 1.57
CA LYS A 215 12.81 23.20 0.93
C LYS A 215 11.94 24.05 1.86
N ILE A 216 11.36 23.47 2.92
CA ILE A 216 10.56 24.21 3.88
C ILE A 216 11.49 24.89 4.87
N LEU A 217 11.48 26.22 4.88
CA LEU A 217 12.41 27.04 5.67
C LEU A 217 12.07 27.07 7.16
N ASP A 218 10.81 26.85 7.51
CA ASP A 218 10.37 26.74 8.91
C ASP A 218 10.57 25.30 9.41
N TYR A 219 11.64 25.09 10.17
CA TYR A 219 12.02 23.78 10.73
C TYR A 219 10.96 23.17 11.66
N SER A 220 10.04 23.94 12.18
CA SER A 220 8.93 23.41 12.97
C SER A 220 7.81 22.79 12.13
N LYS A 221 7.87 22.97 10.81
CA LYS A 221 6.83 22.56 9.86
C LYS A 221 7.34 21.61 8.76
N ASN A 222 8.64 21.37 8.69
CA ASN A 222 9.28 20.66 7.59
C ASN A 222 9.30 19.13 7.75
N THR A 223 8.75 18.59 8.85
CA THR A 223 8.77 17.16 9.15
C THR A 223 7.37 16.55 9.02
N PHE A 224 7.29 15.41 8.33
CA PHE A 224 6.06 14.69 8.04
C PHE A 224 6.27 13.19 8.21
N VAL A 225 5.23 12.46 8.58
CA VAL A 225 5.26 11.01 8.69
C VAL A 225 4.30 10.41 7.68
N ILE A 226 4.79 9.45 6.89
CA ILE A 226 3.95 8.65 5.99
C ILE A 226 4.10 7.17 6.30
N HIS A 227 3.10 6.39 5.95
CA HIS A 227 3.10 4.94 6.09
C HIS A 227 3.29 4.29 4.73
N LYS A 228 4.24 3.36 4.62
CA LYS A 228 4.56 2.64 3.38
C LYS A 228 4.38 1.14 3.55
N ASN A 229 3.85 0.52 2.51
CA ASN A 229 3.86 -0.94 2.36
C ASN A 229 4.77 -1.28 1.17
N VAL A 230 5.89 -1.94 1.46
CA VAL A 230 6.90 -2.34 0.46
C VAL A 230 6.69 -3.81 0.14
N GLU A 231 6.51 -4.11 -1.13
CA GLU A 231 6.24 -5.45 -1.66
C GLU A 231 7.25 -5.81 -2.75
N GLY A 232 7.25 -7.07 -3.17
CA GLY A 232 8.08 -7.51 -4.28
C GLY A 232 9.50 -7.92 -3.89
N PHE A 233 9.75 -8.16 -2.60
CA PHE A 233 11.03 -8.70 -2.14
C PHE A 233 11.37 -10.03 -2.79
N LYS A 234 12.68 -10.30 -2.89
CA LYS A 234 13.21 -11.56 -3.39
C LYS A 234 12.59 -12.75 -2.67
N THR A 235 12.18 -13.76 -3.43
CA THR A 235 11.70 -15.03 -2.91
C THR A 235 12.63 -16.17 -3.30
N LEU A 236 12.65 -17.25 -2.52
CA LEU A 236 13.44 -18.45 -2.85
C LEU A 236 12.83 -19.29 -3.99
N LYS A 237 11.65 -18.91 -4.50
CA LYS A 237 10.84 -19.70 -5.45
C LYS A 237 11.57 -20.15 -6.74
N ASN A 238 12.50 -19.35 -7.22
CA ASN A 238 13.13 -19.57 -8.54
C ASN A 238 14.48 -20.30 -8.47
N LEU A 239 14.97 -20.63 -7.25
CA LEU A 239 16.34 -21.09 -7.07
C LEU A 239 16.47 -22.61 -6.82
N THR A 240 15.34 -23.34 -6.74
CA THR A 240 15.33 -24.71 -6.21
C THR A 240 15.01 -25.81 -7.21
N ASP A 241 14.84 -25.49 -8.49
CA ASP A 241 14.46 -26.49 -9.51
C ASP A 241 15.58 -27.48 -9.84
N ASP A 242 16.80 -27.08 -9.56
CA ASP A 242 17.99 -27.91 -9.86
C ASP A 242 18.57 -28.63 -8.62
N LEU A 243 17.80 -28.73 -7.51
CA LEU A 243 18.28 -29.41 -6.30
C LEU A 243 17.74 -30.84 -6.18
N ALA A 244 18.61 -31.76 -5.77
CA ALA A 244 18.27 -33.09 -5.32
C ALA A 244 18.79 -33.34 -3.92
N LEU A 245 18.04 -34.09 -3.12
CA LEU A 245 18.38 -34.43 -1.73
C LEU A 245 18.59 -35.91 -1.58
N VAL A 246 19.68 -36.29 -0.93
CA VAL A 246 20.00 -37.67 -0.61
C VAL A 246 20.25 -37.78 0.91
N HIS A 247 19.69 -38.81 1.54
CA HIS A 247 19.92 -39.06 2.97
C HIS A 247 21.40 -39.41 3.24
N ASN A 248 21.89 -38.99 4.38
CA ASN A 248 23.16 -39.48 4.90
C ASN A 248 22.97 -40.61 5.95
N PHE A 249 24.07 -41.09 6.49
CA PHE A 249 24.10 -42.20 7.43
C PHE A 249 23.30 -41.86 8.72
N ASP A 250 23.46 -40.68 9.28
CA ASP A 250 22.82 -40.27 10.54
C ASP A 250 21.30 -40.29 10.43
N PHE A 251 20.75 -39.86 9.28
CA PHE A 251 19.31 -39.92 9.05
C PHE A 251 18.80 -41.35 9.00
N ARG A 252 19.51 -42.22 8.28
CA ARG A 252 19.17 -43.66 8.19
C ARG A 252 19.16 -44.32 9.58
N ASP A 253 20.17 -44.07 10.41
CA ASP A 253 20.26 -44.64 11.76
C ASP A 253 19.18 -44.14 12.67
N LYS A 254 18.84 -42.86 12.60
CA LYS A 254 17.70 -42.29 13.32
C LYS A 254 16.39 -42.94 12.93
N VAL A 255 16.16 -43.11 11.60
CA VAL A 255 14.97 -43.80 11.10
C VAL A 255 14.87 -45.22 11.61
N LYS A 256 15.95 -46.01 11.55
CA LYS A 256 15.99 -47.37 12.13
C LYS A 256 15.68 -47.42 13.62
N THR A 257 16.20 -46.45 14.39
CA THR A 257 15.93 -46.34 15.82
C THR A 257 14.44 -46.04 16.07
N VAL A 258 13.84 -45.11 15.30
CA VAL A 258 12.41 -44.79 15.42
C VAL A 258 11.53 -45.98 15.07
N ILE A 259 11.89 -46.78 14.02
CA ILE A 259 11.15 -47.97 13.64
C ILE A 259 11.19 -49.02 14.74
N LYS A 260 12.38 -49.26 15.37
CA LYS A 260 12.49 -50.20 16.50
C LYS A 260 11.55 -49.86 17.63
N THR A 261 11.36 -48.60 17.95
CA THR A 261 10.46 -48.13 19.02
C THR A 261 9.00 -48.01 18.58
N ASN A 262 8.72 -48.07 17.29
CA ASN A 262 7.38 -47.95 16.72
C ASN A 262 7.16 -48.98 15.58
N PRO A 263 7.25 -50.31 15.86
CA PRO A 263 7.35 -51.35 14.83
C PRO A 263 6.11 -51.47 13.94
N ASN A 264 4.95 -51.08 14.43
CA ASN A 264 3.64 -51.17 13.74
C ASN A 264 3.24 -49.87 13.03
N LYS A 265 4.01 -48.78 13.18
CA LYS A 265 3.70 -47.53 12.50
C LYS A 265 4.26 -47.55 11.09
N THR A 266 3.45 -47.10 10.15
CA THR A 266 3.83 -46.82 8.76
C THR A 266 4.10 -45.34 8.52
N ASP A 267 3.37 -44.46 9.19
CA ASP A 267 3.62 -43.00 9.18
C ASP A 267 4.47 -42.60 10.39
N LEU A 268 5.68 -42.19 10.13
CA LEU A 268 6.67 -41.75 11.11
C LEU A 268 6.87 -40.24 11.12
N THR A 269 6.04 -39.49 10.45
CA THR A 269 6.18 -38.03 10.27
C THR A 269 6.36 -37.31 11.60
N GLN A 270 5.45 -37.55 12.54
CA GLN A 270 5.49 -36.90 13.86
C GLN A 270 6.72 -37.33 14.70
N ASN A 271 7.18 -38.57 14.53
CA ASN A 271 8.32 -39.08 15.26
C ASN A 271 9.68 -38.55 14.77
N LEU A 272 9.73 -38.10 13.49
CA LEU A 272 10.96 -37.65 12.84
C LEU A 272 11.03 -36.14 12.67
N ARG A 273 9.89 -35.44 12.62
CA ARG A 273 9.80 -34.00 12.26
C ARG A 273 10.73 -33.14 13.09
N GLY A 274 10.56 -33.09 14.39
CA GLY A 274 11.38 -32.22 15.25
C GLY A 274 12.88 -32.52 15.16
N PHE A 275 13.25 -33.81 15.03
CA PHE A 275 14.65 -34.18 14.85
C PHE A 275 15.16 -33.74 13.47
N PHE A 276 14.38 -33.94 12.40
CA PHE A 276 14.78 -33.57 11.06
C PHE A 276 14.90 -32.04 10.94
N ASP A 277 13.87 -31.32 11.30
CA ASP A 277 13.81 -29.86 11.12
C ASP A 277 14.94 -29.11 11.83
N ASN A 278 15.37 -29.64 12.98
CA ASN A 278 16.49 -29.07 13.75
C ASN A 278 17.87 -29.51 13.28
N ASN A 279 17.98 -30.59 12.50
CA ASN A 279 19.24 -31.20 12.12
C ASN A 279 19.40 -31.45 10.61
N TRP A 280 18.46 -31.01 9.77
CA TRP A 280 18.40 -31.29 8.34
C TRP A 280 19.77 -31.17 7.65
N TYR A 281 20.53 -30.14 8.00
CA TYR A 281 21.86 -29.84 7.44
C TYR A 281 22.92 -30.90 7.73
N LYS A 282 22.67 -31.80 8.67
CA LYS A 282 23.52 -32.96 9.00
C LYS A 282 22.93 -34.27 8.50
N LEU A 283 21.68 -34.26 8.05
CA LEU A 283 20.91 -35.47 7.75
C LEU A 283 20.81 -35.74 6.26
N VAL A 284 21.03 -34.73 5.43
CA VAL A 284 20.92 -34.84 3.98
C VAL A 284 22.09 -34.17 3.27
N SER A 285 22.51 -34.78 2.17
CA SER A 285 23.40 -34.18 1.18
C SER A 285 22.58 -33.56 0.06
N ILE A 286 23.06 -32.43 -0.45
CA ILE A 286 22.42 -31.65 -1.48
C ILE A 286 23.27 -31.72 -2.75
N TYR A 287 22.63 -32.10 -3.86
CA TYR A 287 23.28 -32.22 -5.17
C TYR A 287 22.57 -31.31 -6.18
N LEU A 288 23.27 -30.93 -7.24
CA LEU A 288 22.65 -30.36 -8.42
C LEU A 288 22.13 -31.49 -9.33
N VAL A 289 20.90 -31.33 -9.83
CA VAL A 289 20.36 -32.26 -10.82
C VAL A 289 21.15 -32.18 -12.12
N SER A 290 21.60 -30.97 -12.48
CA SER A 290 22.45 -30.70 -13.64
C SER A 290 23.88 -31.24 -13.51
N ASP A 291 24.39 -31.43 -12.29
CA ASP A 291 25.70 -31.98 -11.98
C ASP A 291 25.68 -32.91 -10.76
N PRO A 292 25.18 -34.15 -10.90
CA PRO A 292 25.06 -35.09 -9.78
C PRO A 292 26.40 -35.50 -9.14
N SER A 293 27.52 -35.20 -9.78
CA SER A 293 28.86 -35.48 -9.25
C SER A 293 29.31 -34.43 -8.21
N HIS A 294 28.65 -33.26 -8.20
CA HIS A 294 28.96 -32.15 -7.27
C HIS A 294 28.02 -32.15 -6.08
N GLU A 295 28.47 -32.64 -4.97
CA GLU A 295 27.79 -32.48 -3.70
C GLU A 295 27.97 -31.03 -3.21
N LEU A 296 26.83 -30.29 -3.10
CA LEU A 296 26.85 -28.90 -2.66
C LEU A 296 27.06 -28.75 -1.15
N SER A 297 26.71 -29.78 -0.39
CA SER A 297 26.76 -29.68 1.08
C SER A 297 27.04 -31.04 1.73
N ILE A 298 28.17 -31.12 2.36
CA ILE A 298 28.45 -32.12 3.40
C ILE A 298 28.14 -31.54 4.79
N TYR A 299 28.31 -30.24 4.98
CA TYR A 299 28.10 -29.55 6.25
C TYR A 299 27.34 -28.23 6.03
N GLY A 300 26.04 -28.37 5.93
CA GLY A 300 25.16 -27.35 6.40
C GLY A 300 24.74 -26.19 5.57
N GLN A 301 24.07 -25.38 6.30
CA GLN A 301 23.46 -24.10 5.91
C GLN A 301 24.35 -23.29 4.97
N SER A 302 25.65 -23.20 5.23
CA SER A 302 26.57 -22.35 4.47
C SER A 302 26.68 -22.75 2.99
N ALA A 303 26.62 -24.03 2.65
CA ALA A 303 26.69 -24.47 1.25
C ALA A 303 25.37 -24.21 0.50
N LEU A 304 24.21 -24.50 1.12
CA LEU A 304 22.90 -24.12 0.59
C LEU A 304 22.82 -22.61 0.41
N TYR A 305 23.23 -21.84 1.40
CA TYR A 305 23.22 -20.39 1.35
C TYR A 305 24.09 -19.84 0.24
N ARG A 306 25.30 -20.38 0.08
CA ARG A 306 26.23 -19.99 -1.00
C ARG A 306 25.66 -20.33 -2.35
N TYR A 307 25.00 -21.46 -2.52
CA TYR A 307 24.34 -21.85 -3.76
C TYR A 307 23.19 -20.92 -4.10
N ILE A 308 22.32 -20.62 -3.12
CA ILE A 308 21.14 -19.76 -3.32
C ILE A 308 21.54 -18.30 -3.59
N SER A 309 22.57 -17.80 -2.93
CA SER A 309 22.98 -16.39 -3.04
C SER A 309 23.89 -16.09 -4.23
N GLY A 310 24.50 -17.12 -4.83
CA GLY A 310 25.60 -16.89 -5.74
C GLY A 310 26.83 -16.29 -5.06
N ALA A 311 27.83 -15.87 -5.83
CA ALA A 311 29.11 -15.41 -5.28
C ALA A 311 29.05 -14.03 -4.57
N ALA A 312 27.99 -13.26 -4.76
CA ALA A 312 27.94 -11.83 -4.37
C ALA A 312 27.00 -11.46 -3.23
N GLY A 313 26.16 -12.38 -2.73
CA GLY A 313 25.04 -12.01 -1.85
C GLY A 313 24.93 -12.76 -0.52
N HIS A 314 26.04 -13.04 0.16
CA HIS A 314 26.04 -13.94 1.32
C HIS A 314 25.23 -13.44 2.53
N LEU A 315 25.22 -12.14 2.80
CA LEU A 315 24.61 -11.63 4.03
C LEU A 315 23.07 -11.77 4.05
N ASP A 316 22.43 -11.46 2.93
CA ASP A 316 20.96 -11.48 2.82
C ASP A 316 20.39 -12.88 3.02
N ILE A 317 21.07 -13.90 2.54
CA ILE A 317 20.59 -15.28 2.65
C ILE A 317 20.76 -15.84 4.08
N TYR A 318 21.80 -15.43 4.80
CA TYR A 318 21.94 -15.79 6.21
C TYR A 318 20.75 -15.26 7.03
N LEU A 319 20.24 -14.10 6.66
CA LEU A 319 19.07 -13.52 7.31
C LEU A 319 17.75 -14.21 6.88
N ALA A 320 17.67 -14.69 5.66
CA ALA A 320 16.52 -15.50 5.22
C ALA A 320 16.48 -16.89 5.83
N GLN A 321 17.62 -17.40 6.34
CA GLN A 321 17.75 -18.70 7.04
C GLN A 321 16.97 -19.84 6.37
N PRO A 322 17.15 -20.12 5.07
CA PRO A 322 16.42 -21.20 4.41
C PRO A 322 16.74 -22.56 5.07
N ARG A 323 15.71 -23.36 5.27
CA ARG A 323 15.82 -24.68 5.88
C ARG A 323 14.90 -25.69 5.21
N PHE A 324 15.27 -26.97 5.23
CA PHE A 324 14.34 -28.02 4.85
C PHE A 324 13.51 -28.43 6.07
N VAL A 325 12.20 -28.56 5.85
CA VAL A 325 11.24 -29.03 6.87
C VAL A 325 10.57 -30.30 6.38
N LEU A 326 10.41 -31.27 7.28
CA LEU A 326 9.78 -32.55 6.99
C LEU A 326 8.27 -32.39 6.89
N THR A 327 7.70 -32.70 5.72
CA THR A 327 6.24 -32.68 5.50
C THR A 327 5.59 -34.03 5.68
N SER A 328 6.28 -35.12 5.26
CA SER A 328 5.83 -36.49 5.51
C SER A 328 7.02 -37.46 5.57
N ALA A 329 6.84 -38.58 6.28
CA ALA A 329 7.80 -39.68 6.36
C ALA A 329 7.05 -41.01 6.51
N VAL A 330 6.89 -41.73 5.41
CA VAL A 330 6.05 -42.94 5.35
C VAL A 330 6.88 -44.15 4.92
N ILE A 331 6.63 -45.28 5.55
CA ILE A 331 7.22 -46.58 5.16
C ILE A 331 6.49 -47.10 3.92
N ASP A 332 7.25 -47.29 2.86
CA ASP A 332 6.81 -47.90 1.63
C ASP A 332 7.71 -49.15 1.35
N GLY A 333 7.09 -50.31 1.51
CA GLY A 333 7.82 -51.57 1.47
C GLY A 333 8.92 -51.65 2.52
N ARG A 334 10.18 -51.75 2.07
CA ARG A 334 11.37 -51.77 2.94
C ARG A 334 12.01 -50.39 3.12
N ASN A 335 11.47 -49.40 2.46
CA ASN A 335 12.08 -48.05 2.43
C ASN A 335 11.26 -47.08 3.26
N LEU A 336 11.91 -46.01 3.75
CA LEU A 336 11.20 -44.80 4.18
C LEU A 336 11.23 -43.82 3.00
N VAL A 337 10.07 -43.31 2.65
CA VAL A 337 9.89 -42.18 1.73
C VAL A 337 9.61 -40.94 2.55
N ALA A 338 10.57 -40.04 2.65
CA ALA A 338 10.43 -38.76 3.32
C ALA A 338 10.24 -37.65 2.29
N LYS A 339 9.30 -36.76 2.56
CA LYS A 339 9.04 -35.56 1.77
C LYS A 339 9.38 -34.34 2.59
N VAL A 340 10.08 -33.41 1.97
CA VAL A 340 10.53 -32.16 2.62
C VAL A 340 10.28 -30.99 1.70
N LYS A 341 10.07 -29.82 2.30
CA LYS A 341 9.96 -28.55 1.60
C LYS A 341 11.03 -27.59 2.08
N LEU A 342 11.50 -26.74 1.18
CA LEU A 342 12.36 -25.63 1.54
C LEU A 342 11.48 -24.52 2.12
N GLN A 343 11.86 -24.02 3.28
CA GLN A 343 11.17 -22.97 4.00
C GLN A 343 12.17 -21.87 4.35
N ASP A 344 11.82 -20.62 4.19
CA ASP A 344 12.62 -19.52 4.69
C ASP A 344 12.36 -19.28 6.20
N ALA A 345 13.05 -18.31 6.75
CA ALA A 345 12.91 -17.99 8.16
C ALA A 345 11.58 -17.30 8.52
N ASN A 346 10.81 -16.89 7.52
CA ASN A 346 9.47 -16.35 7.71
C ASN A 346 8.39 -17.44 7.59
N ASP A 347 8.81 -18.72 7.59
CA ASP A 347 7.95 -19.87 7.41
C ASP A 347 7.23 -19.91 6.05
N VAL A 348 7.68 -19.10 5.09
CA VAL A 348 7.16 -19.14 3.71
C VAL A 348 7.65 -20.42 3.05
N VAL A 349 6.74 -21.36 2.89
CA VAL A 349 7.02 -22.65 2.25
C VAL A 349 7.14 -22.45 0.75
N ILE A 350 8.28 -22.87 0.19
CA ILE A 350 8.47 -22.95 -1.25
C ILE A 350 7.65 -24.13 -1.77
N ASN A 351 6.84 -23.94 -2.79
CA ASN A 351 5.86 -24.93 -3.28
C ASN A 351 6.48 -26.22 -3.84
N LYS A 352 7.82 -26.33 -3.92
CA LYS A 352 8.49 -27.54 -4.37
C LYS A 352 8.71 -28.51 -3.23
N GLU A 353 8.26 -29.74 -3.41
CA GLU A 353 8.48 -30.83 -2.48
C GLU A 353 9.61 -31.71 -3.02
N TYR A 354 10.59 -32.01 -2.18
CA TYR A 354 11.69 -32.90 -2.47
C TYR A 354 11.44 -34.25 -1.82
N THR A 355 11.81 -35.33 -2.51
CA THR A 355 11.69 -36.70 -1.97
C THR A 355 13.06 -37.23 -1.60
N ILE A 356 13.15 -37.75 -0.37
CA ILE A 356 14.34 -38.44 0.16
C ILE A 356 13.95 -39.92 0.39
N ILE A 357 14.64 -40.83 -0.27
CA ILE A 357 14.40 -42.26 -0.06
C ILE A 357 15.51 -42.83 0.83
N VAL A 358 15.11 -43.39 1.98
CA VAL A 358 16.02 -44.11 2.88
C VAL A 358 15.78 -45.60 2.70
N PRO A 359 16.68 -46.33 2.01
CA PRO A 359 16.45 -47.73 1.64
C PRO A 359 16.72 -48.70 2.80
N ASN A 360 16.07 -49.85 2.77
CA ASN A 360 16.29 -51.00 3.66
C ASN A 360 16.27 -50.61 5.16
N VAL A 361 15.18 -49.93 5.58
CA VAL A 361 14.98 -49.53 6.97
C VAL A 361 14.15 -50.52 7.78
N LYS A 362 13.40 -51.41 7.08
CA LYS A 362 12.67 -52.56 7.61
C LYS A 362 13.31 -53.86 7.14
#